data_13ea5f2899d0157a9674e756956d6580
#
_entry.id   13ea5f2899d0157a9674e756956d6580
#
_cell.length_a   1.000
_cell.length_b   1.000
_cell.length_c   1.000
_cell.angle_alpha   90.00
_cell.angle_beta   90.00
_cell.angle_gamma   90.00
#
_symmetry.space_group_name_H-M   'P 1'
#
loop_
_entity.id
_entity.type
_entity.pdbx_description
1 polymer ?
#
loop_
_entity_poly.entity_id
_entity_poly.type
_entity_poly.pdbx_seq_one_letter_code
_entity_poly.pdbx_strand_id
1 'polypeptide(L)'
;MTPALLRYLFLALVCLSFVPGCSREDVLVIGLDATYPPFEFVDTQGRITGVSVAIGDEIGKTTGKKVTYRNMNFDGLIPALQSGQIDLIISSVTASEQRRQSIDFSEPYVKTGLSILAAKNSPVQSAADLKAPGRKLAVRIATTGEQWCRAELPEAQLVALDTDAACVLEVVNGTVDAWVYDQVSVMNYHAQHPERTRALLAPLRQESWAVALKKGNEGLKTQVNESIRRMKAEGAFARLADQYLAKERDLMKSQNLPFVFE
;
A
#
# COMPACT_ATOMS: atom_id res chain seq x y z
N MET A 1 18.66 -5.96 65.94
CA MET A 1 18.97 -5.32 64.64
C MET A 1 19.28 -3.85 64.95
N THR A 2 20.51 -3.44 64.65
CA THR A 2 20.98 -2.08 64.95
C THR A 2 20.40 -1.06 63.95
N PRO A 3 20.06 0.18 64.37
CA PRO A 3 19.46 1.18 63.49
C PRO A 3 20.26 1.51 62.23
N ALA A 4 21.54 1.14 62.21
CA ALA A 4 22.43 1.32 61.04
C ALA A 4 22.07 0.35 59.89
N LEU A 5 21.67 -0.89 60.16
CA LEU A 5 21.32 -1.85 59.13
C LEU A 5 20.05 -1.47 58.40
N LEU A 6 19.09 -0.84 59.07
CA LEU A 6 17.81 -0.38 58.51
C LEU A 6 18.00 0.82 57.55
N ARG A 7 19.01 1.66 57.80
CA ARG A 7 19.36 2.80 56.91
C ARG A 7 19.98 2.36 55.60
N TYR A 8 20.78 1.30 55.58
CA TYR A 8 21.41 0.76 54.38
C TYR A 8 20.42 -0.05 53.52
N LEU A 9 19.40 -0.68 54.17
CA LEU A 9 18.33 -1.39 53.44
C LEU A 9 17.40 -0.37 52.71
N PHE A 10 17.16 0.82 53.29
CA PHE A 10 16.33 1.87 52.66
C PHE A 10 17.09 2.59 51.53
N LEU A 11 18.42 2.77 51.60
CA LEU A 11 19.20 3.32 50.50
C LEU A 11 19.37 2.35 49.33
N ALA A 12 19.38 1.03 49.57
CA ALA A 12 19.45 0.01 48.50
C ALA A 12 18.13 -0.11 47.71
N LEU A 13 17.00 0.22 48.32
CA LEU A 13 15.67 0.09 47.68
C LEU A 13 15.33 1.29 46.76
N VAL A 14 16.00 2.44 46.91
CA VAL A 14 15.77 3.66 46.11
C VAL A 14 16.56 3.65 44.80
N CYS A 15 17.63 2.84 44.69
CA CYS A 15 18.43 2.75 43.45
C CYS A 15 17.89 1.79 42.37
N LEU A 16 16.79 1.07 42.60
CA LEU A 16 16.25 0.08 41.65
C LEU A 16 15.16 0.63 40.71
N SER A 17 14.89 1.93 40.67
CA SER A 17 13.73 2.50 39.96
C SER A 17 14.07 3.29 38.68
N PHE A 18 15.29 3.27 38.19
CA PHE A 18 15.64 3.93 36.91
C PHE A 18 16.26 2.92 35.95
N VAL A 19 15.46 1.94 35.49
CA VAL A 19 15.70 1.38 34.18
C VAL A 19 14.99 2.34 33.21
N PRO A 20 15.71 3.08 32.36
CA PRO A 20 15.06 3.78 31.26
C PRO A 20 14.47 2.67 30.39
N GLY A 21 13.18 2.43 30.55
CA GLY A 21 12.44 1.61 29.60
C GLY A 21 12.65 2.24 28.25
N CYS A 22 13.27 1.50 27.33
CA CYS A 22 13.33 1.86 25.94
C CYS A 22 11.86 1.94 25.49
N SER A 23 11.28 3.14 25.55
CA SER A 23 9.86 3.30 25.27
C SER A 23 9.68 3.06 23.78
N ARG A 24 8.84 2.11 23.43
CA ARG A 24 8.35 1.87 22.07
C ARG A 24 7.74 3.15 21.45
N GLU A 25 7.61 4.21 22.22
CA GLU A 25 7.09 5.52 21.83
C GLU A 25 8.00 6.28 20.85
N ASP A 26 9.31 5.96 20.81
CA ASP A 26 10.26 6.71 19.97
C ASP A 26 10.45 6.11 18.55
N VAL A 27 9.83 4.96 18.26
CA VAL A 27 9.93 4.29 16.98
C VAL A 27 8.57 4.15 16.35
N LEU A 28 8.47 4.53 15.07
CA LEU A 28 7.30 4.34 14.22
C LEU A 28 7.57 3.16 13.28
N VAL A 29 6.85 2.07 13.46
CA VAL A 29 6.98 0.87 12.61
C VAL A 29 5.99 0.95 11.46
N ILE A 30 6.48 1.06 10.23
CA ILE A 30 5.67 1.15 9.01
C ILE A 30 5.70 -0.19 8.28
N GLY A 31 4.53 -0.80 8.09
CA GLY A 31 4.36 -2.00 7.28
C GLY A 31 4.14 -1.66 5.82
N LEU A 32 4.75 -2.44 4.94
CA LEU A 32 4.56 -2.37 3.49
C LEU A 32 4.85 -3.72 2.84
N ASP A 33 4.34 -3.91 1.62
CA ASP A 33 4.71 -5.03 0.75
C ASP A 33 5.61 -4.51 -0.37
N ALA A 34 6.92 -4.70 -0.22
CA ALA A 34 7.94 -4.13 -1.10
C ALA A 34 8.04 -4.87 -2.46
N THR A 35 6.90 -5.15 -3.08
CA THR A 35 6.79 -5.81 -4.40
C THR A 35 6.09 -4.93 -5.44
N TYR A 36 5.87 -3.63 -5.14
CA TYR A 36 5.09 -2.72 -5.96
C TYR A 36 5.91 -1.50 -6.46
N PRO A 37 6.89 -1.69 -7.37
CA PRO A 37 7.65 -0.57 -7.93
C PRO A 37 6.75 0.31 -8.84
N PRO A 38 6.96 1.64 -8.84
CA PRO A 38 8.01 2.37 -8.11
C PRO A 38 7.54 2.94 -6.76
N PHE A 39 6.39 2.51 -6.25
CA PHE A 39 5.83 3.01 -4.99
C PHE A 39 6.54 2.44 -3.76
N GLU A 40 6.64 1.11 -3.64
CA GLU A 40 7.38 0.42 -2.59
C GLU A 40 8.03 -0.85 -3.15
N PHE A 41 9.35 -0.93 -3.07
CA PHE A 41 10.11 -2.05 -3.63
C PHE A 41 11.47 -2.23 -2.96
N VAL A 42 12.08 -3.38 -3.20
CA VAL A 42 13.45 -3.65 -2.79
C VAL A 42 14.38 -3.32 -3.96
N ASP A 43 15.36 -2.43 -3.73
CA ASP A 43 16.34 -2.06 -4.75
C ASP A 43 17.40 -3.15 -4.97
N THR A 44 18.30 -2.94 -5.92
CA THR A 44 19.39 -3.87 -6.26
C THR A 44 20.41 -4.05 -5.14
N GLN A 45 20.38 -3.20 -4.10
CA GLN A 45 21.23 -3.28 -2.91
C GLN A 45 20.51 -3.93 -1.72
N GLY A 46 19.28 -4.44 -1.92
CA GLY A 46 18.48 -5.06 -0.89
C GLY A 46 17.77 -4.07 0.06
N ARG A 47 17.71 -2.78 -0.27
CA ARG A 47 17.06 -1.75 0.55
C ARG A 47 15.63 -1.54 0.12
N ILE A 48 14.73 -1.38 1.08
CA ILE A 48 13.36 -0.96 0.81
C ILE A 48 13.38 0.53 0.44
N THR A 49 12.74 0.89 -0.68
CA THR A 49 12.73 2.26 -1.24
C THR A 49 11.44 2.54 -2.02
N GLY A 50 11.29 3.76 -2.51
CA GLY A 50 10.15 4.19 -3.31
C GLY A 50 9.36 5.33 -2.68
N VAL A 51 8.26 5.69 -3.32
CA VAL A 51 7.37 6.79 -2.89
C VAL A 51 6.86 6.60 -1.46
N SER A 52 6.44 5.38 -1.12
CA SER A 52 5.90 5.04 0.21
C SER A 52 6.93 5.20 1.32
N VAL A 53 8.20 4.86 1.04
CA VAL A 53 9.31 5.08 1.98
C VAL A 53 9.54 6.58 2.19
N ALA A 54 9.59 7.35 1.12
CA ALA A 54 9.76 8.79 1.23
C ALA A 54 8.62 9.48 2.01
N ILE A 55 7.37 9.04 1.82
CA ILE A 55 6.23 9.51 2.63
C ILE A 55 6.42 9.12 4.11
N GLY A 56 6.83 7.89 4.39
CA GLY A 56 7.08 7.41 5.75
C GLY A 56 8.17 8.22 6.46
N ASP A 57 9.27 8.53 5.77
CA ASP A 57 10.36 9.35 6.31
C ASP A 57 9.91 10.77 6.64
N GLU A 58 9.05 11.39 5.82
CA GLU A 58 8.47 12.71 6.10
C GLU A 58 7.50 12.66 7.30
N ILE A 59 6.73 11.57 7.44
CA ILE A 59 5.90 11.36 8.64
C ILE A 59 6.77 11.21 9.88
N GLY A 60 7.89 10.48 9.80
CA GLY A 60 8.87 10.37 10.87
C GLY A 60 9.39 11.73 11.35
N LYS A 61 9.77 12.60 10.41
CA LYS A 61 10.20 13.98 10.71
C LYS A 61 9.09 14.79 11.41
N THR A 62 7.85 14.68 10.95
CA THR A 62 6.70 15.41 11.53
C THR A 62 6.37 14.92 12.94
N THR A 63 6.45 13.61 13.17
CA THR A 63 6.15 13.00 14.47
C THR A 63 7.30 13.05 15.45
N GLY A 64 8.52 13.40 14.99
CA GLY A 64 9.75 13.34 15.79
C GLY A 64 10.20 11.91 16.10
N LYS A 65 9.68 10.89 15.41
CA LYS A 65 9.95 9.48 15.66
C LYS A 65 10.93 8.90 14.65
N LYS A 66 11.75 7.95 15.10
CA LYS A 66 12.58 7.14 14.22
C LYS A 66 11.69 6.15 13.46
N VAL A 67 11.81 6.12 12.12
CA VAL A 67 11.04 5.19 11.28
C VAL A 67 11.80 3.89 11.10
N THR A 68 11.08 2.78 11.15
CA THR A 68 11.53 1.45 10.71
C THR A 68 10.49 0.85 9.78
N TYR A 69 10.96 0.15 8.74
CA TYR A 69 10.10 -0.49 7.76
C TYR A 69 10.06 -1.99 7.97
N ARG A 70 8.84 -2.55 7.94
CA ARG A 70 8.62 -4.00 7.99
C ARG A 70 8.02 -4.48 6.68
N ASN A 71 8.80 -5.21 5.90
CA ASN A 71 8.32 -5.87 4.69
C ASN A 71 7.54 -7.13 5.05
N MET A 72 6.32 -7.26 4.52
CA MET A 72 5.46 -8.43 4.69
C MET A 72 4.45 -8.53 3.56
N ASN A 73 3.84 -9.70 3.38
CA ASN A 73 2.80 -9.90 2.38
C ASN A 73 1.61 -8.96 2.61
N PHE A 74 1.00 -8.50 1.51
CA PHE A 74 -0.07 -7.50 1.52
C PHE A 74 -1.27 -7.90 2.40
N ASP A 75 -1.68 -9.16 2.35
CA ASP A 75 -2.79 -9.71 3.15
C ASP A 75 -2.52 -9.70 4.66
N GLY A 76 -1.25 -9.72 5.06
CA GLY A 76 -0.81 -9.64 6.46
C GLY A 76 -0.79 -8.22 7.04
N LEU A 77 -0.84 -7.16 6.22
CA LEU A 77 -0.66 -5.78 6.67
C LEU A 77 -1.77 -5.31 7.63
N ILE A 78 -3.04 -5.50 7.28
CA ILE A 78 -4.17 -5.08 8.14
C ILE A 78 -4.19 -5.85 9.47
N PRO A 79 -4.06 -7.19 9.51
CA PRO A 79 -3.90 -7.92 10.76
C PRO A 79 -2.73 -7.43 11.62
N ALA A 80 -1.57 -7.16 11.03
CA ALA A 80 -0.40 -6.64 11.74
C ALA A 80 -0.66 -5.25 12.34
N LEU A 81 -1.38 -4.37 11.63
CA LEU A 81 -1.78 -3.06 12.13
C LEU A 81 -2.76 -3.18 13.30
N GLN A 82 -3.76 -4.04 13.19
CA GLN A 82 -4.77 -4.27 14.24
C GLN A 82 -4.16 -4.83 15.52
N SER A 83 -3.22 -5.77 15.39
CA SER A 83 -2.52 -6.36 16.52
C SER A 83 -1.45 -5.44 17.14
N GLY A 84 -1.13 -4.31 16.48
CA GLY A 84 -0.09 -3.37 16.93
C GLY A 84 1.32 -3.89 16.70
N GLN A 85 1.53 -4.81 15.76
CA GLN A 85 2.87 -5.20 15.30
C GLN A 85 3.52 -4.11 14.45
N ILE A 86 2.69 -3.32 13.75
CA ILE A 86 3.06 -2.11 13.00
C ILE A 86 2.13 -0.97 13.43
N ASP A 87 2.58 0.26 13.26
CA ASP A 87 1.85 1.47 13.64
C ASP A 87 1.11 2.10 12.46
N LEU A 88 1.68 2.00 11.27
CA LEU A 88 1.13 2.50 10.01
C LEU A 88 1.26 1.45 8.91
N ILE A 89 0.37 1.55 7.90
CA ILE A 89 0.58 0.91 6.60
C ILE A 89 0.76 2.02 5.56
N ILE A 90 1.89 1.99 4.84
CA ILE A 90 2.12 2.81 3.64
C ILE A 90 2.53 1.84 2.53
N SER A 91 1.55 1.29 1.82
CA SER A 91 1.71 0.22 0.85
C SER A 91 0.63 0.29 -0.23
N SER A 92 0.48 1.47 -0.84
CA SER A 92 -0.49 1.71 -1.93
C SER A 92 -1.90 1.22 -1.58
N VAL A 93 -2.30 1.40 -0.30
CA VAL A 93 -3.54 0.85 0.24
C VAL A 93 -4.73 1.76 -0.06
N THR A 94 -5.71 1.23 -0.80
CA THR A 94 -6.98 1.90 -1.06
C THR A 94 -7.79 2.09 0.22
N ALA A 95 -8.22 3.33 0.46
CA ALA A 95 -9.07 3.71 1.60
C ALA A 95 -10.55 3.36 1.33
N SER A 96 -10.84 2.05 1.16
CA SER A 96 -12.20 1.56 0.89
C SER A 96 -13.10 1.59 2.12
N GLU A 97 -14.42 1.71 1.93
CA GLU A 97 -15.40 1.67 3.01
C GLU A 97 -15.34 0.35 3.80
N GLN A 98 -15.09 -0.76 3.14
CA GLN A 98 -14.93 -2.04 3.81
C GLN A 98 -13.75 -2.02 4.80
N ARG A 99 -12.59 -1.48 4.38
CA ARG A 99 -11.41 -1.37 5.25
C ARG A 99 -11.62 -0.36 6.37
N ARG A 100 -12.36 0.74 6.12
CA ARG A 100 -12.72 1.74 7.14
C ARG A 100 -13.55 1.19 8.29
N GLN A 101 -14.18 0.05 8.14
CA GLN A 101 -14.88 -0.62 9.25
C GLN A 101 -13.91 -1.06 10.35
N SER A 102 -12.67 -1.43 10.00
CA SER A 102 -11.70 -2.05 10.90
C SER A 102 -10.45 -1.22 11.19
N ILE A 103 -10.09 -0.29 10.31
CA ILE A 103 -8.91 0.59 10.42
C ILE A 103 -9.28 2.02 10.02
N ASP A 104 -8.46 2.98 10.42
CA ASP A 104 -8.58 4.37 9.98
C ASP A 104 -7.61 4.69 8.84
N PHE A 105 -7.87 5.80 8.16
CA PHE A 105 -7.07 6.29 7.06
C PHE A 105 -6.81 7.79 7.22
N SER A 106 -5.66 8.21 6.74
CA SER A 106 -5.32 9.62 6.54
C SER A 106 -6.15 10.24 5.41
N GLU A 107 -5.91 11.53 5.14
CA GLU A 107 -6.22 12.14 3.85
C GLU A 107 -5.49 11.38 2.72
N PRO A 108 -6.12 11.27 1.53
CA PRO A 108 -5.50 10.55 0.43
C PRO A 108 -4.31 11.31 -0.15
N TYR A 109 -3.30 10.56 -0.60
CA TYR A 109 -2.12 11.09 -1.27
C TYR A 109 -2.01 10.69 -2.74
N VAL A 110 -2.76 9.66 -3.18
CA VAL A 110 -2.85 9.19 -4.57
C VAL A 110 -4.30 9.06 -4.98
N LYS A 111 -4.63 9.43 -6.22
CA LYS A 111 -5.87 9.06 -6.91
C LYS A 111 -5.55 8.03 -7.97
N THR A 112 -6.34 6.99 -8.06
CA THR A 112 -6.19 5.89 -9.01
C THR A 112 -7.54 5.25 -9.32
N GLY A 113 -7.55 4.09 -9.95
CA GLY A 113 -8.74 3.31 -10.18
C GLY A 113 -8.43 1.87 -10.52
N LEU A 114 -9.43 1.02 -10.44
CA LEU A 114 -9.33 -0.36 -10.94
C LEU A 114 -9.46 -0.37 -12.46
N SER A 115 -8.61 -1.14 -13.11
CA SER A 115 -8.54 -1.31 -14.56
C SER A 115 -8.34 -2.79 -14.91
N ILE A 116 -8.25 -3.11 -16.19
CA ILE A 116 -8.18 -4.48 -16.67
C ILE A 116 -6.92 -4.68 -17.51
N LEU A 117 -6.11 -5.68 -17.16
CA LEU A 117 -5.10 -6.25 -18.04
C LEU A 117 -5.69 -7.53 -18.66
N ALA A 118 -6.09 -7.48 -19.92
CA ALA A 118 -6.64 -8.64 -20.63
C ALA A 118 -5.56 -9.39 -21.39
N ALA A 119 -5.66 -10.73 -21.47
CA ALA A 119 -4.83 -11.52 -22.37
C ALA A 119 -5.10 -11.14 -23.83
N LYS A 120 -4.06 -11.15 -24.67
CA LYS A 120 -4.16 -10.69 -26.08
C LYS A 120 -5.28 -11.34 -26.86
N ASN A 121 -5.46 -12.63 -26.69
CA ASN A 121 -6.45 -13.44 -27.42
C ASN A 121 -7.74 -13.65 -26.61
N SER A 122 -7.87 -13.05 -25.43
CA SER A 122 -9.08 -13.12 -24.62
C SER A 122 -10.25 -12.40 -25.31
N PRO A 123 -11.48 -12.85 -25.14
CA PRO A 123 -12.67 -12.15 -25.62
C PRO A 123 -12.99 -10.87 -24.81
N VAL A 124 -12.27 -10.56 -23.75
CA VAL A 124 -12.47 -9.35 -22.95
C VAL A 124 -11.93 -8.13 -23.71
N GLN A 125 -12.81 -7.33 -24.28
CA GLN A 125 -12.52 -6.06 -24.99
C GLN A 125 -12.97 -4.85 -24.21
N SER A 126 -13.85 -5.04 -23.23
CA SER A 126 -14.44 -3.99 -22.39
C SER A 126 -14.76 -4.53 -20.99
N ALA A 127 -15.10 -3.61 -20.06
CA ALA A 127 -15.59 -3.98 -18.72
C ALA A 127 -16.86 -4.87 -18.78
N ALA A 128 -17.72 -4.64 -19.76
CA ALA A 128 -18.96 -5.41 -19.92
C ALA A 128 -18.70 -6.89 -20.20
N ASP A 129 -17.61 -7.20 -20.91
CA ASP A 129 -17.27 -8.57 -21.28
C ASP A 129 -16.83 -9.43 -20.09
N LEU A 130 -16.43 -8.79 -18.97
CA LEU A 130 -16.11 -9.51 -17.72
C LEU A 130 -17.34 -10.22 -17.13
N LYS A 131 -18.55 -9.72 -17.43
CA LYS A 131 -19.81 -10.28 -16.91
C LYS A 131 -20.29 -11.53 -17.67
N ALA A 132 -19.65 -11.87 -18.78
CA ALA A 132 -20.04 -13.04 -19.53
C ALA A 132 -19.74 -14.33 -18.74
N PRO A 133 -20.62 -15.34 -18.77
CA PRO A 133 -20.42 -16.59 -18.04
C PRO A 133 -19.10 -17.27 -18.40
N GLY A 134 -18.51 -17.94 -17.41
CA GLY A 134 -17.29 -18.74 -17.59
C GLY A 134 -16.00 -17.94 -17.73
N ARG A 135 -16.00 -16.62 -17.50
CA ARG A 135 -14.76 -15.82 -17.46
C ARG A 135 -13.85 -16.32 -16.36
N LYS A 136 -12.57 -16.43 -16.69
CA LYS A 136 -11.52 -16.82 -15.76
C LYS A 136 -10.61 -15.61 -15.50
N LEU A 137 -10.55 -15.14 -14.28
CA LEU A 137 -9.86 -13.90 -13.93
C LEU A 137 -8.80 -14.15 -12.87
N ALA A 138 -7.59 -13.63 -13.07
CA ALA A 138 -6.62 -13.52 -12.00
C ALA A 138 -7.03 -12.38 -11.05
N VAL A 139 -6.82 -12.59 -9.75
CA VAL A 139 -6.98 -11.57 -8.73
C VAL A 139 -5.87 -11.72 -7.70
N ARG A 140 -5.35 -10.60 -7.21
CA ARG A 140 -4.40 -10.63 -6.10
C ARG A 140 -5.18 -10.66 -4.78
N ILE A 141 -4.81 -11.58 -3.90
CA ILE A 141 -5.45 -11.80 -2.59
C ILE A 141 -5.47 -10.51 -1.76
N ALA A 142 -6.58 -10.27 -1.04
CA ALA A 142 -6.83 -9.15 -0.13
C ALA A 142 -6.85 -7.76 -0.79
N THR A 143 -6.82 -7.68 -2.13
CA THR A 143 -6.90 -6.40 -2.85
C THR A 143 -8.33 -5.97 -3.14
N THR A 144 -8.51 -4.71 -3.48
CA THR A 144 -9.80 -4.17 -3.91
C THR A 144 -10.22 -4.70 -5.27
N GLY A 145 -9.28 -5.14 -6.11
CA GLY A 145 -9.55 -5.84 -7.36
C GLY A 145 -10.22 -7.20 -7.12
N GLU A 146 -9.71 -7.99 -6.16
CA GLU A 146 -10.36 -9.24 -5.75
C GLU A 146 -11.76 -8.97 -5.19
N GLN A 147 -11.90 -7.99 -4.28
CA GLN A 147 -13.18 -7.64 -3.67
C GLN A 147 -14.21 -7.23 -4.73
N TRP A 148 -13.79 -6.41 -5.70
CA TRP A 148 -14.64 -5.97 -6.80
C TRP A 148 -15.08 -7.16 -7.67
N CYS A 149 -14.15 -8.04 -8.07
CA CYS A 149 -14.49 -9.21 -8.85
C CYS A 149 -15.49 -10.14 -8.15
N ARG A 150 -15.30 -10.37 -6.85
CA ARG A 150 -16.24 -11.21 -6.06
C ARG A 150 -17.64 -10.59 -5.94
N ALA A 151 -17.73 -9.26 -5.83
CA ALA A 151 -19.01 -8.57 -5.70
C ALA A 151 -19.74 -8.39 -7.03
N GLU A 152 -19.03 -8.02 -8.11
CA GLU A 152 -19.62 -7.62 -9.37
C GLU A 152 -19.70 -8.75 -10.41
N LEU A 153 -18.92 -9.82 -10.21
CA LEU A 153 -18.75 -10.93 -11.16
C LEU A 153 -18.94 -12.29 -10.47
N PRO A 154 -20.13 -12.57 -9.91
CA PRO A 154 -20.36 -13.80 -9.11
C PRO A 154 -20.22 -15.10 -9.91
N GLU A 155 -20.35 -15.04 -11.25
CA GLU A 155 -20.22 -16.19 -12.15
C GLU A 155 -18.79 -16.38 -12.70
N ALA A 156 -17.87 -15.45 -12.41
CA ALA A 156 -16.49 -15.55 -12.86
C ALA A 156 -15.71 -16.58 -12.02
N GLN A 157 -14.82 -17.32 -12.68
CA GLN A 157 -13.86 -18.19 -12.01
C GLN A 157 -12.63 -17.35 -11.60
N LEU A 158 -12.43 -17.14 -10.30
CA LEU A 158 -11.32 -16.35 -9.78
C LEU A 158 -10.13 -17.26 -9.45
N VAL A 159 -8.97 -16.91 -10.01
CA VAL A 159 -7.66 -17.49 -9.67
C VAL A 159 -6.98 -16.50 -8.74
N ALA A 160 -7.03 -16.77 -7.44
CA ALA A 160 -6.47 -15.90 -6.40
C ALA A 160 -4.97 -16.22 -6.19
N LEU A 161 -4.11 -15.21 -6.30
CA LEU A 161 -2.66 -15.33 -6.27
C LEU A 161 -2.06 -14.28 -5.32
N ASP A 162 -0.88 -14.58 -4.78
CA ASP A 162 -0.24 -13.76 -3.74
C ASP A 162 0.48 -12.51 -4.29
N THR A 163 0.89 -12.53 -5.56
CA THR A 163 1.71 -11.47 -6.15
C THR A 163 1.16 -10.97 -7.47
N ASP A 164 1.44 -9.70 -7.80
CA ASP A 164 1.11 -9.10 -9.10
C ASP A 164 1.77 -9.86 -10.23
N ALA A 165 3.05 -10.22 -10.06
CA ALA A 165 3.81 -10.96 -11.08
C ALA A 165 3.16 -12.32 -11.40
N ALA A 166 2.63 -13.04 -10.41
CA ALA A 166 1.92 -14.29 -10.63
C ALA A 166 0.61 -14.06 -11.41
N CYS A 167 -0.17 -13.02 -11.04
CA CYS A 167 -1.40 -12.67 -11.78
C CYS A 167 -1.10 -12.32 -13.24
N VAL A 168 -0.08 -11.50 -13.47
CA VAL A 168 0.34 -11.08 -14.82
C VAL A 168 0.82 -12.27 -15.65
N LEU A 169 1.57 -13.20 -15.05
CA LEU A 169 2.03 -14.41 -15.74
C LEU A 169 0.86 -15.27 -16.28
N GLU A 170 -0.21 -15.41 -15.48
CA GLU A 170 -1.43 -16.10 -15.91
C GLU A 170 -2.07 -15.41 -17.11
N VAL A 171 -2.13 -14.06 -17.12
CA VAL A 171 -2.64 -13.28 -18.26
C VAL A 171 -1.75 -13.44 -19.49
N VAL A 172 -0.44 -13.32 -19.35
CA VAL A 172 0.55 -13.42 -20.45
C VAL A 172 0.53 -14.79 -21.07
N ASN A 173 0.33 -15.84 -20.28
CA ASN A 173 0.21 -17.22 -20.76
C ASN A 173 -1.17 -17.53 -21.36
N GLY A 174 -2.17 -16.67 -21.16
CA GLY A 174 -3.54 -16.88 -21.62
C GLY A 174 -4.30 -17.97 -20.85
N THR A 175 -3.85 -18.31 -19.64
CA THR A 175 -4.52 -19.28 -18.74
C THR A 175 -5.73 -18.68 -18.04
N VAL A 176 -5.78 -17.33 -17.98
CA VAL A 176 -6.92 -16.53 -17.58
C VAL A 176 -7.26 -15.49 -18.66
N ASP A 177 -8.50 -15.00 -18.65
CA ASP A 177 -8.96 -13.98 -19.59
C ASP A 177 -8.39 -12.59 -19.28
N ALA A 178 -8.29 -12.25 -17.99
CA ALA A 178 -7.84 -10.94 -17.54
C ALA A 178 -7.43 -10.93 -16.06
N TRP A 179 -6.78 -9.84 -15.67
CA TRP A 179 -6.48 -9.43 -14.29
C TRP A 179 -7.10 -8.07 -14.02
N VAL A 180 -7.79 -7.92 -12.88
CA VAL A 180 -8.39 -6.65 -12.43
C VAL A 180 -7.53 -6.07 -11.33
N TYR A 181 -6.94 -4.91 -11.59
CA TYR A 181 -6.00 -4.30 -10.65
C TYR A 181 -5.83 -2.78 -10.86
N ASP A 182 -4.94 -2.15 -10.09
CA ASP A 182 -4.64 -0.74 -10.17
C ASP A 182 -4.20 -0.31 -11.56
N GLN A 183 -4.73 0.83 -12.01
CA GLN A 183 -4.49 1.40 -13.34
C GLN A 183 -2.99 1.56 -13.66
N VAL A 184 -2.17 1.98 -12.69
CA VAL A 184 -0.73 2.16 -12.88
C VAL A 184 -0.04 0.82 -13.14
N SER A 185 -0.39 -0.22 -12.38
CA SER A 185 0.16 -1.57 -12.59
C SER A 185 -0.27 -2.15 -13.91
N VAL A 186 -1.56 -2.07 -14.25
CA VAL A 186 -2.09 -2.54 -15.55
C VAL A 186 -1.32 -1.90 -16.71
N MET A 187 -1.09 -0.60 -16.64
CA MET A 187 -0.35 0.15 -17.65
C MET A 187 1.11 -0.29 -17.74
N ASN A 188 1.80 -0.42 -16.58
CA ASN A 188 3.20 -0.81 -16.52
C ASN A 188 3.42 -2.24 -17.03
N TYR A 189 2.56 -3.18 -16.65
CA TYR A 189 2.68 -4.58 -17.11
C TYR A 189 2.29 -4.74 -18.57
N HIS A 190 1.32 -3.97 -19.06
CA HIS A 190 1.06 -3.93 -20.49
C HIS A 190 2.27 -3.42 -21.28
N ALA A 191 2.93 -2.37 -20.80
CA ALA A 191 4.14 -1.84 -21.45
C ALA A 191 5.31 -2.85 -21.47
N GLN A 192 5.36 -3.80 -20.53
CA GLN A 192 6.34 -4.89 -20.49
C GLN A 192 5.95 -6.05 -21.44
N HIS A 193 4.66 -6.26 -21.69
CA HIS A 193 4.14 -7.38 -22.47
C HIS A 193 3.12 -6.95 -23.54
N PRO A 194 3.44 -5.98 -24.43
CA PRO A 194 2.47 -5.37 -25.34
C PRO A 194 1.93 -6.36 -26.39
N GLU A 195 2.74 -7.37 -26.77
CA GLU A 195 2.33 -8.39 -27.73
C GLU A 195 1.45 -9.50 -27.11
N ARG A 196 1.42 -9.59 -25.80
CA ARG A 196 0.72 -10.66 -25.08
C ARG A 196 -0.53 -10.19 -24.32
N THR A 197 -0.68 -8.88 -24.15
CA THR A 197 -1.74 -8.29 -23.33
C THR A 197 -2.46 -7.13 -24.03
N ARG A 198 -3.56 -6.67 -23.45
CA ARG A 198 -4.24 -5.39 -23.73
C ARG A 198 -4.55 -4.71 -22.41
N ALA A 199 -4.28 -3.42 -22.32
CA ALA A 199 -4.68 -2.61 -21.19
C ALA A 199 -6.01 -1.89 -21.49
N LEU A 200 -7.02 -2.12 -20.66
CA LEU A 200 -8.30 -1.43 -20.69
C LEU A 200 -8.31 -0.47 -19.51
N LEU A 201 -7.88 0.78 -19.76
CA LEU A 201 -7.51 1.74 -18.73
C LEU A 201 -8.69 2.60 -18.23
N ALA A 202 -9.88 2.51 -18.86
CA ALA A 202 -11.08 3.12 -18.31
C ALA A 202 -11.37 2.53 -16.93
N PRO A 203 -11.47 3.35 -15.87
CA PRO A 203 -11.57 2.82 -14.53
C PRO A 203 -12.93 2.14 -14.30
N LEU A 204 -12.89 0.89 -13.80
CA LEU A 204 -14.06 0.17 -13.30
C LEU A 204 -14.64 0.85 -12.06
N ARG A 205 -13.73 1.38 -11.23
CA ARG A 205 -14.03 2.13 -10.01
C ARG A 205 -12.88 3.08 -9.71
N GLN A 206 -13.21 4.32 -9.35
CA GLN A 206 -12.23 5.29 -8.84
C GLN A 206 -11.82 4.92 -7.41
N GLU A 207 -10.54 5.05 -7.12
CA GLU A 207 -9.94 4.73 -5.83
C GLU A 207 -8.96 5.81 -5.37
N SER A 208 -8.64 5.78 -4.09
CA SER A 208 -7.61 6.66 -3.53
C SER A 208 -6.78 5.89 -2.52
N TRP A 209 -5.46 6.08 -2.56
CA TRP A 209 -4.57 5.52 -1.54
C TRP A 209 -4.34 6.51 -0.43
N ALA A 210 -4.30 5.98 0.79
CA ALA A 210 -4.04 6.74 2.00
C ALA A 210 -3.19 5.92 2.97
N VAL A 211 -2.58 6.59 3.93
CA VAL A 211 -1.87 5.93 5.03
C VAL A 211 -2.90 5.31 5.95
N ALA A 212 -2.77 4.01 6.22
CA ALA A 212 -3.67 3.33 7.14
C ALA A 212 -3.10 3.32 8.57
N LEU A 213 -4.00 3.46 9.55
CA LEU A 213 -3.70 3.52 10.98
C LEU A 213 -4.66 2.63 11.77
N LYS A 214 -4.24 2.24 12.97
CA LYS A 214 -5.12 1.55 13.90
C LYS A 214 -6.33 2.43 14.23
N LYS A 215 -7.51 1.82 14.24
CA LYS A 215 -8.79 2.49 14.51
C LYS A 215 -8.74 3.28 15.81
N GLY A 216 -9.18 4.55 15.76
CA GLY A 216 -9.28 5.43 16.92
C GLY A 216 -7.97 6.10 17.36
N ASN A 217 -6.86 5.95 16.62
CA ASN A 217 -5.63 6.67 16.93
C ASN A 217 -5.63 8.09 16.29
N GLU A 218 -6.52 8.96 16.80
CA GLU A 218 -6.73 10.31 16.26
C GLU A 218 -5.49 11.20 16.39
N GLY A 219 -4.67 11.01 17.43
CA GLY A 219 -3.43 11.77 17.62
C GLY A 219 -2.42 11.54 16.51
N LEU A 220 -2.12 10.26 16.20
CA LEU A 220 -1.22 9.90 15.10
C LEU A 220 -1.81 10.26 13.75
N LYS A 221 -3.13 10.07 13.56
CA LYS A 221 -3.83 10.45 12.32
C LYS A 221 -3.72 11.95 12.02
N THR A 222 -3.83 12.79 13.04
CA THR A 222 -3.67 14.24 12.90
C THR A 222 -2.25 14.58 12.42
N GLN A 223 -1.22 13.99 13.03
CA GLN A 223 0.18 14.22 12.64
C GLN A 223 0.48 13.70 11.20
N VAL A 224 -0.07 12.53 10.83
CA VAL A 224 0.05 11.99 9.46
C VAL A 224 -0.61 12.93 8.45
N ASN A 225 -1.82 13.42 8.74
CA ASN A 225 -2.51 14.37 7.87
C ASN A 225 -1.74 15.69 7.72
N GLU A 226 -1.17 16.20 8.81
CA GLU A 226 -0.32 17.38 8.78
C GLU A 226 0.90 17.19 7.88
N SER A 227 1.56 16.03 7.98
CA SER A 227 2.68 15.67 7.11
C SER A 227 2.26 15.66 5.64
N ILE A 228 1.16 14.99 5.30
CA ILE A 228 0.65 14.91 3.92
C ILE A 228 0.31 16.31 3.37
N ARG A 229 -0.37 17.16 4.16
CA ARG A 229 -0.70 18.53 3.75
C ARG A 229 0.57 19.37 3.53
N ARG A 230 1.55 19.27 4.42
CA ARG A 230 2.85 19.92 4.26
C ARG A 230 3.57 19.46 3.00
N MET A 231 3.64 18.15 2.75
CA MET A 231 4.23 17.58 1.53
C MET A 231 3.57 18.13 0.27
N LYS A 232 2.22 18.26 0.27
CA LYS A 232 1.46 18.86 -0.84
C LYS A 232 1.82 20.34 -1.02
N ALA A 233 1.81 21.13 0.05
CA ALA A 233 2.09 22.57 0.03
C ALA A 233 3.53 22.89 -0.42
N GLU A 234 4.50 22.06 -0.05
CA GLU A 234 5.92 22.22 -0.37
C GLU A 234 6.32 21.60 -1.72
N GLY A 235 5.37 21.03 -2.48
CA GLY A 235 5.62 20.38 -3.76
C GLY A 235 6.45 19.09 -3.65
N ALA A 236 6.44 18.43 -2.48
CA ALA A 236 7.20 17.19 -2.28
C ALA A 236 6.70 16.07 -3.21
N PHE A 237 5.39 15.97 -3.45
CA PHE A 237 4.84 14.98 -4.37
C PHE A 237 5.29 15.20 -5.82
N ALA A 238 5.47 16.45 -6.25
CA ALA A 238 6.04 16.73 -7.58
C ALA A 238 7.50 16.25 -7.66
N ARG A 239 8.31 16.48 -6.62
CA ARG A 239 9.69 15.96 -6.57
C ARG A 239 9.74 14.44 -6.55
N LEU A 240 8.83 13.78 -5.82
CA LEU A 240 8.72 12.32 -5.82
C LEU A 240 8.28 11.79 -7.19
N ALA A 241 7.39 12.49 -7.88
CA ALA A 241 7.00 12.17 -9.24
C ALA A 241 8.20 12.24 -10.20
N ASP A 242 9.01 13.27 -10.11
CA ASP A 242 10.21 13.41 -10.93
C ASP A 242 11.24 12.31 -10.63
N GLN A 243 11.38 11.93 -9.37
CA GLN A 243 12.36 10.94 -8.94
C GLN A 243 11.95 9.50 -9.27
N TYR A 244 10.68 9.15 -9.07
CA TYR A 244 10.22 7.75 -9.09
C TYR A 244 9.21 7.45 -10.20
N LEU A 245 8.43 8.43 -10.66
CA LEU A 245 7.24 8.23 -11.50
C LEU A 245 7.33 8.95 -12.86
N ALA A 246 8.52 9.36 -13.29
CA ALA A 246 8.67 10.08 -14.57
C ALA A 246 8.14 9.26 -15.75
N LYS A 247 8.47 7.97 -15.80
CA LYS A 247 7.99 7.04 -16.84
C LYS A 247 6.47 6.87 -16.79
N GLU A 248 5.91 6.68 -15.60
CA GLU A 248 4.47 6.51 -15.39
C GLU A 248 3.72 7.79 -15.76
N ARG A 249 4.25 8.96 -15.41
CA ARG A 249 3.67 10.25 -15.80
C ARG A 249 3.60 10.42 -17.32
N ASP A 250 4.68 10.13 -18.02
CA ASP A 250 4.72 10.23 -19.49
C ASP A 250 3.75 9.22 -20.14
N LEU A 251 3.69 8.02 -19.60
CA LEU A 251 2.80 6.98 -20.07
C LEU A 251 1.32 7.34 -19.83
N MET A 252 0.96 7.84 -18.65
CA MET A 252 -0.38 8.33 -18.32
C MET A 252 -0.78 9.50 -19.23
N LYS A 253 0.12 10.45 -19.44
CA LYS A 253 -0.08 11.57 -20.37
C LYS A 253 -0.36 11.09 -21.80
N SER A 254 0.37 10.10 -22.29
CA SER A 254 0.17 9.52 -23.63
C SER A 254 -1.21 8.86 -23.81
N GLN A 255 -1.81 8.44 -22.70
CA GLN A 255 -3.14 7.79 -22.63
C GLN A 255 -4.27 8.78 -22.25
N ASN A 256 -3.99 10.08 -22.15
CA ASN A 256 -4.92 11.11 -21.65
C ASN A 256 -5.52 10.79 -20.26
N LEU A 257 -4.72 10.16 -19.39
CA LEU A 257 -5.11 9.86 -18.03
C LEU A 257 -4.61 10.94 -17.06
N PRO A 258 -5.38 11.31 -16.01
CA PRO A 258 -4.91 12.19 -14.97
C PRO A 258 -3.75 11.55 -14.21
N PHE A 259 -2.76 12.35 -13.82
CA PHE A 259 -1.64 11.84 -13.06
C PHE A 259 -2.02 11.55 -11.60
N VAL A 260 -1.43 10.52 -11.00
CA VAL A 260 -1.85 10.00 -9.68
C VAL A 260 -1.75 10.98 -8.51
N PHE A 261 -0.97 12.05 -8.63
CA PHE A 261 -0.81 13.10 -7.61
C PHE A 261 -1.62 14.38 -7.90
N GLU A 262 -2.52 14.34 -8.88
CA GLU A 262 -3.42 15.46 -9.22
C GLU A 262 -4.75 15.41 -8.48
#